data_98e67e875a4fdcd4358f499a21e0ba23
#
_entry.id   98e67e875a4fdcd4358f499a21e0ba23
#
_cell.length_a   1.000
_cell.length_b   1.000
_cell.length_c   1.000
_cell.angle_alpha   90.00
_cell.angle_beta   90.00
_cell.angle_gamma   90.00
#
_symmetry.space_group_name_H-M   'P 1'
#
loop_
_entity.id
_entity.type
_entity.pdbx_description
1 polymer ?
#
loop_
_entity_poly.entity_id
_entity_poly.type
_entity_poly.pdbx_seq_one_letter_code
_entity_poly.pdbx_strand_id
1 'polypeptide(L)'
;SIAMINELAKVLDTTSTYLIGYEHDEKNIRSLSDIMDFLFKLDRVTGLNFRIDVKRPPHYDEWECSITFNGKDKSADFNADMCLFLEEFAEYREQYRNGGMRSQRYKELQDKDLAYYSATEVEEKPLD
;
A
#
# COMPACT_ATOMS: atom_id res chain seq x y z
N SER A 1 -15.63 3.48 19.37
CA SER A 1 -17.08 3.36 19.41
C SER A 1 -17.72 4.07 18.24
N ILE A 2 -18.94 3.68 17.93
CA ILE A 2 -19.69 4.29 16.83
C ILE A 2 -19.92 5.78 17.08
N ALA A 3 -20.19 6.13 18.32
CA ALA A 3 -20.37 7.53 18.68
C ALA A 3 -19.13 8.36 18.45
N MET A 4 -17.98 7.79 18.77
CA MET A 4 -16.71 8.45 18.54
C MET A 4 -16.42 8.60 17.04
N ILE A 5 -16.74 7.59 16.27
CA ILE A 5 -16.57 7.63 14.82
C ILE A 5 -17.46 8.74 14.25
N ASN A 6 -18.67 8.87 14.72
CA ASN A 6 -19.57 9.91 14.24
C ASN A 6 -19.07 11.31 14.59
N GLU A 7 -18.46 11.48 15.74
CA GLU A 7 -17.84 12.76 16.09
C GLU A 7 -16.64 13.05 15.23
N LEU A 8 -15.82 12.06 15.00
CA LEU A 8 -14.69 12.19 14.10
C LEU A 8 -15.17 12.55 12.70
N ALA A 9 -16.29 12.02 12.31
CA ALA A 9 -16.87 12.35 11.04
C ALA A 9 -17.22 13.80 10.90
N LYS A 10 -17.79 14.36 11.94
CA LYS A 10 -18.12 15.79 11.96
C LYS A 10 -16.88 16.63 11.87
N VAL A 11 -15.81 16.18 12.48
CA VAL A 11 -14.54 16.90 12.50
C VAL A 11 -13.80 16.69 11.18
N LEU A 12 -13.79 15.49 10.67
CA LEU A 12 -12.97 15.11 9.53
C LEU A 12 -13.65 15.28 8.20
N ASP A 13 -14.95 15.29 8.18
CA ASP A 13 -15.76 15.63 7.01
C ASP A 13 -15.39 14.91 5.71
N THR A 14 -14.18 14.48 5.59
CA THR A 14 -13.60 13.91 4.38
C THR A 14 -13.44 12.42 4.47
N THR A 15 -13.63 11.86 5.63
CA THR A 15 -13.44 10.44 5.83
C THR A 15 -14.77 9.75 5.99
N SER A 16 -15.65 9.98 5.00
CA SER A 16 -16.92 9.28 4.96
C SER A 16 -16.73 7.77 4.97
N THR A 17 -15.64 7.28 4.38
CA THR A 17 -15.28 5.88 4.46
C THR A 17 -14.93 5.45 5.87
N TYR A 18 -14.39 6.36 6.65
CA TYR A 18 -14.15 6.15 8.06
C TYR A 18 -15.46 6.01 8.82
N LEU A 19 -16.44 6.82 8.40
CA LEU A 19 -17.77 6.81 8.98
C LEU A 19 -18.53 5.54 8.77
N ILE A 20 -18.26 4.84 7.70
CA ILE A 20 -18.92 3.57 7.42
C ILE A 20 -18.19 2.38 8.05
N GLY A 21 -17.33 2.66 9.02
CA GLY A 21 -16.79 1.63 9.91
C GLY A 21 -15.48 1.00 9.50
N TYR A 22 -14.72 1.65 8.62
CA TYR A 22 -13.38 1.17 8.33
C TYR A 22 -12.47 1.43 9.54
N GLU A 23 -11.85 0.38 10.04
CA GLU A 23 -10.81 0.49 11.05
C GLU A 23 -9.52 -0.07 10.49
N HIS A 24 -8.49 0.77 10.48
CA HIS A 24 -7.16 0.34 10.11
C HIS A 24 -6.33 0.10 11.35
N ASP A 25 -5.87 -1.15 11.52
CA ASP A 25 -4.99 -1.50 12.62
C ASP A 25 -3.58 -1.06 12.27
N GLU A 26 -3.16 0.08 12.81
CA GLU A 26 -1.83 0.62 12.57
C GLU A 26 -0.78 -0.18 13.33
N LYS A 27 -0.04 -1.00 12.58
CA LYS A 27 1.14 -1.65 13.11
C LYS A 27 2.36 -0.83 12.75
N ASN A 28 3.08 -0.39 13.77
CA ASN A 28 4.29 0.37 13.55
C ASN A 28 5.42 -0.53 13.06
N ILE A 29 6.13 -0.04 12.07
CA ILE A 29 7.38 -0.67 11.64
C ILE A 29 8.44 -0.25 12.65
N ARG A 30 9.11 -1.22 13.26
CA ARG A 30 10.11 -0.98 14.31
C ARG A 30 11.52 -1.38 13.93
N SER A 31 11.66 -2.30 12.99
CA SER A 31 12.96 -2.78 12.58
C SER A 31 12.97 -3.08 11.09
N LEU A 32 14.17 -3.21 10.56
CA LEU A 32 14.34 -3.64 9.17
C LEU A 32 13.76 -5.05 8.96
N SER A 33 13.83 -5.89 10.00
CA SER A 33 13.23 -7.23 9.96
C SER A 33 11.73 -7.18 9.72
N ASP A 34 11.03 -6.18 10.26
CA ASP A 34 9.58 -6.04 10.06
C ASP A 34 9.25 -5.83 8.58
N ILE A 35 10.08 -5.05 7.90
CA ILE A 35 9.93 -4.80 6.47
C ILE A 35 10.21 -6.08 5.67
N MET A 36 11.30 -6.76 6.00
CA MET A 36 11.69 -7.99 5.32
C MET A 36 10.65 -9.10 5.51
N ASP A 37 10.14 -9.24 6.73
CA ASP A 37 9.08 -10.21 7.03
C ASP A 37 7.82 -9.94 6.22
N PHE A 38 7.46 -8.67 6.08
CA PHE A 38 6.31 -8.30 5.26
C PHE A 38 6.52 -8.72 3.80
N LEU A 39 7.72 -8.54 3.26
CA LEU A 39 8.02 -8.95 1.88
C LEU A 39 7.96 -10.48 1.73
N PHE A 40 8.44 -11.23 2.73
CA PHE A 40 8.30 -12.68 2.71
C PHE A 40 6.83 -13.11 2.69
N LYS A 41 6.00 -12.44 3.46
CA LYS A 41 4.55 -12.71 3.48
C LYS A 41 3.89 -12.32 2.17
N LEU A 42 4.29 -11.18 1.61
CA LEU A 42 3.78 -10.71 0.33
C LEU A 42 4.03 -11.74 -0.77
N ASP A 43 5.17 -12.41 -0.72
CA ASP A 43 5.54 -13.44 -1.70
C ASP A 43 4.59 -14.65 -1.67
N ARG A 44 3.85 -14.84 -0.58
CA ARG A 44 2.92 -15.96 -0.40
C ARG A 44 1.46 -15.58 -0.56
N VAL A 45 1.16 -14.34 -0.93
CA VAL A 45 -0.23 -13.90 -1.12
C VAL A 45 -0.76 -14.44 -2.44
N THR A 46 -1.87 -15.18 -2.36
CA THR A 46 -2.55 -15.68 -3.55
C THR A 46 -3.13 -14.52 -4.35
N GLY A 47 -2.91 -14.51 -5.64
CA GLY A 47 -3.41 -13.46 -6.52
C GLY A 47 -2.46 -12.28 -6.68
N LEU A 48 -1.31 -12.31 -6.02
CA LEU A 48 -0.23 -11.35 -6.23
C LEU A 48 1.00 -12.08 -6.72
N ASN A 49 1.69 -11.47 -7.66
CA ASN A 49 2.95 -12.00 -8.17
C ASN A 49 3.85 -10.82 -8.50
N PHE A 50 5.06 -10.86 -8.00
CA PHE A 50 6.04 -9.82 -8.30
C PHE A 50 7.36 -10.45 -8.69
N ARG A 51 8.17 -9.68 -9.40
CA ARG A 51 9.54 -10.08 -9.68
C ARG A 51 10.49 -9.09 -9.02
N ILE A 52 11.67 -9.56 -8.72
CA ILE A 52 12.73 -8.74 -8.16
C ILE A 52 13.79 -8.57 -9.24
N ASP A 53 14.07 -7.33 -9.61
CA ASP A 53 15.11 -6.99 -10.55
C ASP A 53 16.31 -6.42 -9.79
N VAL A 54 17.48 -6.96 -10.08
CA VAL A 54 18.72 -6.62 -9.37
C VAL A 54 19.74 -6.09 -10.36
N LYS A 55 20.25 -4.88 -10.10
CA LYS A 55 21.38 -4.30 -10.81
C LYS A 55 22.49 -4.07 -9.80
N ARG A 56 23.66 -4.61 -10.08
CA ARG A 56 24.79 -4.52 -9.15
C ARG A 56 26.10 -4.38 -9.91
N PRO A 57 27.02 -3.52 -9.43
CA PRO A 57 28.39 -3.48 -9.96
C PRO A 57 29.09 -4.84 -9.80
N PRO A 58 30.02 -5.21 -10.69
CA PRO A 58 30.52 -4.42 -11.81
C PRO A 58 29.74 -4.53 -13.13
N HIS A 59 28.68 -5.34 -13.18
CA HIS A 59 27.90 -5.52 -14.41
C HIS A 59 27.05 -4.30 -14.77
N TYR A 60 26.70 -3.51 -13.77
CA TYR A 60 25.96 -2.28 -13.93
C TYR A 60 26.67 -1.17 -13.18
N ASP A 61 26.49 0.07 -13.60
CA ASP A 61 27.05 1.22 -12.89
C ASP A 61 26.30 1.49 -11.60
N GLU A 62 25.02 1.17 -11.58
CA GLU A 62 24.15 1.38 -10.43
C GLU A 62 24.11 0.15 -9.52
N TRP A 63 23.75 0.38 -8.29
CA TRP A 63 23.34 -0.67 -7.37
C TRP A 63 21.89 -0.41 -7.00
N GLU A 64 20.97 -1.05 -7.70
CA GLU A 64 19.53 -0.85 -7.54
C GLU A 64 18.81 -2.17 -7.57
N CYS A 65 17.82 -2.30 -6.68
CA CYS A 65 16.90 -3.43 -6.70
C CYS A 65 15.48 -2.89 -6.76
N SER A 66 14.63 -3.54 -7.54
CA SER A 66 13.25 -3.12 -7.66
C SER A 66 12.31 -4.31 -7.57
N ILE A 67 11.09 -4.03 -7.13
CA ILE A 67 10.00 -4.99 -7.08
C ILE A 67 8.98 -4.55 -8.12
N THR A 68 8.61 -5.46 -9.02
CA THR A 68 7.72 -5.13 -10.12
C THR A 68 6.49 -6.02 -10.13
N PHE A 69 5.33 -5.39 -10.19
CA PHE A 69 4.05 -6.06 -10.40
C PHE A 69 3.63 -5.87 -11.86
N ASN A 70 3.38 -6.96 -12.57
CA ASN A 70 2.84 -6.88 -13.93
C ASN A 70 1.31 -6.83 -13.85
N GLY A 71 0.73 -5.69 -14.18
CA GLY A 71 -0.72 -5.49 -14.12
C GLY A 71 -1.52 -6.30 -15.14
N LYS A 72 -0.84 -6.92 -16.11
CA LYS A 72 -1.47 -7.78 -17.11
C LYS A 72 -1.30 -9.26 -16.83
N ASP A 73 -0.73 -9.61 -15.68
CA ASP A 73 -0.53 -11.00 -15.30
C ASP A 73 -1.88 -11.66 -15.01
N LYS A 74 -2.28 -12.57 -15.89
CA LYS A 74 -3.57 -13.26 -15.77
C LYS A 74 -3.63 -14.25 -14.62
N SER A 75 -2.47 -14.67 -14.12
CA SER A 75 -2.39 -15.57 -12.97
C SER A 75 -2.42 -14.85 -11.63
N ALA A 76 -2.40 -13.54 -11.65
CA ALA A 76 -2.34 -12.71 -10.43
C ALA A 76 -3.39 -11.61 -10.52
N ASP A 77 -4.60 -11.92 -10.08
CA ASP A 77 -5.78 -11.06 -10.21
C ASP A 77 -5.61 -9.70 -9.53
N PHE A 78 -4.81 -9.62 -8.48
CA PHE A 78 -4.63 -8.40 -7.71
C PHE A 78 -3.47 -7.53 -8.20
N ASN A 79 -2.71 -7.99 -9.18
CA ASN A 79 -1.60 -7.20 -9.71
C ASN A 79 -2.07 -5.89 -10.33
N ALA A 80 -3.21 -5.90 -11.03
CA ALA A 80 -3.76 -4.69 -11.60
C ALA A 80 -4.12 -3.66 -10.51
N ASP A 81 -4.69 -4.13 -9.41
CA ASP A 81 -5.01 -3.26 -8.27
C ASP A 81 -3.74 -2.65 -7.68
N MET A 82 -2.68 -3.45 -7.56
CA MET A 82 -1.40 -2.93 -7.07
C MET A 82 -0.82 -1.88 -8.01
N CYS A 83 -0.95 -2.08 -9.31
CA CYS A 83 -0.48 -1.10 -10.29
C CYS A 83 -1.26 0.20 -10.20
N LEU A 84 -2.59 0.12 -10.09
CA LEU A 84 -3.43 1.30 -9.92
C LEU A 84 -3.09 2.06 -8.64
N PHE A 85 -2.91 1.33 -7.55
CA PHE A 85 -2.52 1.92 -6.29
C PHE A 85 -1.14 2.61 -6.40
N LEU A 86 -0.17 1.93 -6.99
CA LEU A 86 1.19 2.49 -7.09
C LEU A 86 1.24 3.73 -7.99
N GLU A 87 0.45 3.75 -9.07
CA GLU A 87 0.35 4.94 -9.92
C GLU A 87 -0.19 6.12 -9.13
N GLU A 88 -1.24 5.90 -8.37
CA GLU A 88 -1.85 6.94 -7.55
C GLU A 88 -0.92 7.40 -6.43
N PHE A 89 -0.32 6.45 -5.72
CA PHE A 89 0.62 6.74 -4.65
C PHE A 89 1.82 7.53 -5.18
N ALA A 90 2.39 7.12 -6.31
CA ALA A 90 3.51 7.82 -6.91
C ALA A 90 3.16 9.29 -7.19
N GLU A 91 1.96 9.54 -7.70
CA GLU A 91 1.51 10.89 -8.01
C GLU A 91 1.38 11.77 -6.77
N TYR A 92 0.59 11.33 -5.77
CA TYR A 92 0.40 12.20 -4.60
C TYR A 92 1.64 12.24 -3.70
N ARG A 93 2.47 11.20 -3.72
CA ARG A 93 3.76 11.22 -3.03
C ARG A 93 4.68 12.30 -3.58
N GLU A 94 4.72 12.43 -4.92
CA GLU A 94 5.51 13.47 -5.57
C GLU A 94 4.99 14.86 -5.23
N GLN A 95 3.68 15.06 -5.25
CA GLN A 95 3.08 16.33 -4.86
C GLN A 95 3.41 16.70 -3.42
N TYR A 96 3.38 15.74 -2.52
CA TYR A 96 3.72 15.98 -1.13
C TYR A 96 5.21 16.34 -0.98
N ARG A 97 6.08 15.62 -1.65
CA ARG A 97 7.53 15.85 -1.56
C ARG A 97 7.98 17.18 -2.14
N ASN A 98 7.31 17.66 -3.17
CA ASN A 98 7.68 18.95 -3.78
C ASN A 98 6.97 20.15 -3.15
N GLY A 99 6.24 19.93 -2.07
CA GLY A 99 5.56 21.02 -1.34
C GLY A 99 4.19 21.39 -1.87
N GLY A 100 3.69 20.66 -2.87
CA GLY A 100 2.37 20.93 -3.45
C GLY A 100 1.20 20.35 -2.67
N MET A 101 1.47 19.71 -1.55
CA MET A 101 0.43 19.08 -0.74
C MET A 101 0.79 19.14 0.74
N ARG A 102 -0.19 19.43 1.59
CA ARG A 102 0.01 19.41 3.04
C ARG A 102 -0.02 18.00 3.58
N SER A 103 0.65 17.77 4.68
CA SER A 103 0.73 16.46 5.32
C SER A 103 -0.64 15.88 5.68
N GLN A 104 -1.58 16.74 6.09
CA GLN A 104 -2.94 16.31 6.41
C GLN A 104 -3.62 15.72 5.17
N ARG A 105 -3.51 16.40 4.02
CA ARG A 105 -4.11 15.92 2.77
C ARG A 105 -3.45 14.62 2.31
N TYR A 106 -2.14 14.54 2.46
CA TYR A 106 -1.37 13.34 2.13
C TYR A 106 -1.86 12.14 2.95
N LYS A 107 -2.05 12.33 4.24
CA LYS A 107 -2.58 11.29 5.14
C LYS A 107 -4.01 10.89 4.77
N GLU A 108 -4.85 11.86 4.42
CA GLU A 108 -6.22 11.60 3.99
C GLU A 108 -6.27 10.72 2.73
N LEU A 109 -5.41 10.98 1.77
CA LEU A 109 -5.34 10.17 0.55
C LEU A 109 -4.89 8.75 0.85
N GLN A 110 -3.94 8.59 1.77
CA GLN A 110 -3.52 7.26 2.22
C GLN A 110 -4.66 6.52 2.90
N ASP A 111 -5.37 7.17 3.79
CA ASP A 111 -6.49 6.58 4.50
C ASP A 111 -7.62 6.20 3.54
N LYS A 112 -7.85 7.01 2.53
CA LYS A 112 -8.84 6.73 1.50
C LYS A 112 -8.50 5.47 0.70
N ASP A 113 -7.24 5.34 0.30
CA ASP A 113 -6.79 4.15 -0.42
C ASP A 113 -6.93 2.90 0.45
N LEU A 114 -6.53 2.98 1.71
CA LEU A 114 -6.64 1.86 2.64
C LEU A 114 -8.10 1.45 2.82
N ALA A 115 -8.99 2.41 2.97
CA ALA A 115 -10.42 2.12 3.09
C ALA A 115 -10.99 1.49 1.83
N TYR A 116 -10.61 2.02 0.67
CA TYR A 116 -11.12 1.53 -0.61
C TYR A 116 -10.78 0.06 -0.83
N TYR A 117 -9.54 -0.33 -0.51
CA TYR A 117 -9.09 -1.70 -0.74
C TYR A 117 -9.32 -2.64 0.45
N SER A 118 -9.86 -2.15 1.55
CA SER A 118 -10.09 -2.97 2.75
C SER A 118 -11.10 -4.11 2.53
N ALA A 119 -12.00 -3.94 1.58
CA ALA A 119 -13.00 -4.96 1.26
C ALA A 119 -12.46 -6.08 0.36
N THR A 120 -11.30 -5.87 -0.23
CA THR A 120 -10.67 -6.88 -1.08
C THR A 120 -9.81 -7.79 -0.21
N GLU A 121 -10.34 -8.96 0.12
CA GLU A 121 -9.65 -9.91 0.96
C GLU A 121 -8.58 -10.66 0.17
N VAL A 122 -7.46 -10.91 0.83
CA VAL A 122 -6.37 -11.69 0.25
C VAL A 122 -6.05 -12.86 1.16
N GLU A 123 -5.45 -13.88 0.60
CA GLU A 123 -5.10 -15.09 1.32
C GLU A 123 -3.60 -15.34 1.24
N GLU A 124 -2.99 -15.59 2.38
CA GLU A 124 -1.59 -15.95 2.48
C GLU A 124 -1.48 -17.48 2.51
N LYS A 125 -0.72 -18.05 1.59
CA LYS A 125 -0.48 -19.49 1.57
C LYS A 125 0.73 -19.85 2.42
N PRO A 126 0.68 -20.94 3.19
CA PRO A 126 1.86 -21.43 3.89
C PRO A 126 2.87 -21.98 2.89
N LEU A 127 4.13 -22.03 3.30
CA LEU A 127 5.16 -22.68 2.52
C LEU A 127 4.93 -24.19 2.50
N ASP A 128 5.20 -24.79 1.36
CA ASP A 128 5.11 -26.25 1.19
C ASP A 128 6.26 -26.96 1.90
#